data_85b3ec4597981e288f4cb47db41dbca7
#
_entry.id   85b3ec4597981e288f4cb47db41dbca7
#
_cell.length_a   1.000
_cell.length_b   1.000
_cell.length_c   1.000
_cell.angle_alpha   90.00
_cell.angle_beta   90.00
_cell.angle_gamma   90.00
#
_symmetry.space_group_name_H-M   'P 1'
#
loop_
_entity.id
_entity.type
_entity.pdbx_description
1 polymer ?
#
loop_
_entity_poly.entity_id
_entity_poly.type
_entity_poly.pdbx_seq_one_letter_code
_entity_poly.pdbx_strand_id
1 'polypeptide(L)'
;MTLVSKTYLSLRFLLVIGFLLGVLPLETEARRYMVRLNLSDKHGTRYSLQHPETFLSQRALERRARQHLSLDSTDLPVSQVYLDGLAARGANVVSKSKWNNSVLVCGDSLPFLKSLGDLPYVLKTELVCIEPDSLKPFECPRRTKTFDELKGDDDATREQLEQIHLNALHKAGFRGKGILVAVLDGGFQYADHIPALKRINKVGERDFVFPPSHNIYREHSHGMKVLSVMAVHEKGLFEGSAPEADYWLLRCEQTETESRSEEDFWAAAAEFADSAGVDVINSSLGYSEYDDEEQNYGYRHLDGHTMMISRMASMLARKGIVLVCSAGNSGNDQWKKITIPADAFDVLTVGAVTSDGENTAFSSVGPTADGRVKPDVMAMGGYCSVINAEGEISQQNGTSFSSPLVAGAVACLWQALPEKTASEIIELIRRSGDRYLWPDNIYGYGIPDFGKILEQEKKKR
;
A
#
# COMPACT_ATOMS: atom_id res chain seq x y z
N MET A 1 51.97 -49.29 47.34
CA MET A 1 52.21 -47.82 47.28
C MET A 1 52.32 -47.46 45.82
N THR A 2 51.27 -47.16 45.10
CA THR A 2 51.22 -46.50 43.72
C THR A 2 49.81 -46.71 43.13
N LEU A 3 48.80 -46.04 43.69
CA LEU A 3 47.47 -45.97 43.04
C LEU A 3 46.63 -44.72 43.41
N VAL A 4 47.27 -43.67 43.94
CA VAL A 4 46.57 -42.44 44.37
C VAL A 4 46.91 -41.20 43.52
N SER A 5 47.85 -41.26 42.57
CA SER A 5 48.29 -40.06 41.84
C SER A 5 47.67 -39.85 40.46
N LYS A 6 46.84 -40.75 39.92
CA LYS A 6 46.26 -40.62 38.60
C LYS A 6 44.82 -40.03 38.58
N THR A 7 44.14 -39.93 39.72
CA THR A 7 42.76 -39.46 39.81
C THR A 7 42.64 -37.93 40.00
N TYR A 8 43.67 -37.24 40.42
CA TYR A 8 43.66 -35.79 40.63
C TYR A 8 43.96 -34.95 39.38
N LEU A 9 44.55 -35.56 38.37
CA LEU A 9 44.87 -34.81 37.12
C LEU A 9 43.70 -34.76 36.13
N SER A 10 42.81 -35.75 36.20
CA SER A 10 41.58 -35.81 35.37
C SER A 10 40.48 -34.86 35.83
N LEU A 11 40.41 -34.57 37.15
CA LEU A 11 39.38 -33.70 37.71
C LEU A 11 39.66 -32.20 37.48
N ARG A 12 40.95 -31.81 37.39
CA ARG A 12 41.33 -30.44 37.07
C ARG A 12 41.17 -30.09 35.56
N PHE A 13 41.33 -31.09 34.67
CA PHE A 13 41.11 -30.89 33.24
C PHE A 13 39.61 -30.78 32.89
N LEU A 14 38.73 -31.51 33.59
CA LEU A 14 37.28 -31.43 33.42
C LEU A 14 36.68 -30.11 33.97
N LEU A 15 37.27 -29.52 35.01
CA LEU A 15 36.87 -28.23 35.55
C LEU A 15 37.28 -27.04 34.68
N VAL A 16 38.41 -27.15 33.97
CA VAL A 16 38.86 -26.07 33.02
C VAL A 16 38.08 -26.11 31.72
N ILE A 17 37.68 -27.30 31.25
CA ILE A 17 36.83 -27.42 30.04
C ILE A 17 35.39 -26.98 30.35
N GLY A 18 34.87 -27.25 31.56
CA GLY A 18 33.56 -26.78 32.00
C GLY A 18 33.47 -25.25 32.16
N PHE A 19 34.56 -24.57 32.45
CA PHE A 19 34.61 -23.11 32.59
C PHE A 19 34.87 -22.39 31.25
N LEU A 20 35.38 -23.08 30.24
CA LEU A 20 35.57 -22.55 28.87
C LEU A 20 34.34 -22.75 27.97
N LEU A 21 33.39 -23.63 28.36
CA LEU A 21 32.12 -23.80 27.64
C LEU A 21 30.97 -22.92 28.19
N GLY A 22 31.21 -22.16 29.26
CA GLY A 22 30.20 -21.38 29.97
C GLY A 22 30.09 -19.89 29.55
N VAL A 23 30.83 -19.43 28.57
CA VAL A 23 30.72 -18.04 28.06
C VAL A 23 30.81 -18.07 26.53
N LEU A 24 29.87 -18.78 25.91
CA LEU A 24 29.40 -18.30 24.63
C LEU A 24 28.53 -17.07 24.98
N PRO A 25 28.84 -15.87 24.48
CA PRO A 25 27.86 -14.81 24.52
C PRO A 25 26.62 -15.39 23.83
N LEU A 26 25.51 -15.55 24.55
CA LEU A 26 24.22 -15.50 23.92
C LEU A 26 24.22 -14.14 23.24
N GLU A 27 24.49 -14.11 21.94
CA GLU A 27 24.06 -13.00 21.11
C GLU A 27 22.54 -12.98 21.24
N THR A 28 22.05 -12.32 22.27
CA THR A 28 20.68 -11.81 22.25
C THR A 28 20.71 -10.79 21.14
N GLU A 29 20.21 -11.17 19.95
CA GLU A 29 19.93 -10.18 18.91
C GLU A 29 19.15 -9.09 19.60
N ALA A 30 19.68 -7.88 19.60
CA ALA A 30 19.11 -6.78 20.31
C ALA A 30 17.75 -6.48 19.66
N ARG A 31 16.67 -6.61 20.45
CA ARG A 31 15.30 -6.34 20.01
C ARG A 31 15.23 -4.95 19.38
N ARG A 32 14.72 -4.85 18.16
CA ARG A 32 14.60 -3.59 17.47
C ARG A 32 13.26 -2.93 17.75
N TYR A 33 13.28 -1.62 18.00
CA TYR A 33 12.09 -0.81 18.25
C TYR A 33 11.97 0.28 17.20
N MET A 34 10.73 0.63 16.80
CA MET A 34 10.47 1.83 16.01
C MET A 34 9.52 2.76 16.76
N VAL A 35 9.89 4.03 16.81
CA VAL A 35 9.12 5.08 17.49
C VAL A 35 8.82 6.20 16.52
N ARG A 36 7.54 6.55 16.38
CA ARG A 36 7.09 7.72 15.63
C ARG A 36 7.22 8.97 16.49
N LEU A 37 7.90 9.98 15.98
CA LEU A 37 8.03 11.30 16.60
C LEU A 37 7.18 12.29 15.81
N ASN A 38 6.14 12.85 16.42
CA ASN A 38 5.32 13.90 15.82
C ASN A 38 5.99 15.25 16.12
N LEU A 39 6.23 16.04 15.07
CA LEU A 39 6.97 17.29 15.15
C LEU A 39 6.02 18.49 15.25
N SER A 40 6.45 19.60 15.90
CA SER A 40 5.63 20.77 16.15
C SER A 40 5.20 21.50 14.86
N ASP A 41 6.15 21.73 13.98
CA ASP A 41 5.99 22.54 12.78
C ASP A 41 7.06 22.21 11.73
N LYS A 42 7.21 23.07 10.74
CA LYS A 42 8.24 22.96 9.70
C LYS A 42 9.25 24.10 9.73
N HIS A 43 9.45 24.70 10.93
CA HIS A 43 10.42 25.78 11.11
C HIS A 43 11.82 25.36 10.67
N GLY A 44 12.51 26.23 9.92
CA GLY A 44 13.84 25.94 9.40
C GLY A 44 13.85 24.94 8.24
N THR A 45 12.71 24.65 7.60
CA THR A 45 12.73 23.97 6.30
C THR A 45 13.45 24.84 5.27
N ARG A 46 14.27 24.23 4.43
CA ARG A 46 14.96 24.93 3.33
C ARG A 46 14.07 25.10 2.07
N TYR A 47 12.86 24.57 2.12
CA TYR A 47 11.91 24.61 1.03
C TYR A 47 10.91 25.75 1.18
N SER A 48 10.39 26.26 0.06
CA SER A 48 9.43 27.35 0.02
C SER A 48 8.29 27.04 -0.94
N LEU A 49 7.07 27.44 -0.57
CA LEU A 49 5.90 27.31 -1.45
C LEU A 49 5.99 28.19 -2.70
N GLN A 50 6.90 29.20 -2.72
CA GLN A 50 7.20 29.99 -3.90
C GLN A 50 8.08 29.26 -4.92
N HIS A 51 8.77 28.18 -4.49
CA HIS A 51 9.65 27.35 -5.31
C HIS A 51 9.28 25.87 -5.19
N PRO A 52 8.03 25.50 -5.54
CA PRO A 52 7.53 24.12 -5.35
C PRO A 52 8.24 23.09 -6.23
N GLU A 53 8.84 23.51 -7.33
CA GLU A 53 9.65 22.67 -8.23
C GLU A 53 10.86 22.02 -7.56
N THR A 54 11.24 22.51 -6.37
CA THR A 54 12.35 21.95 -5.58
C THR A 54 11.96 20.67 -4.81
N PHE A 55 10.65 20.37 -4.67
CA PHE A 55 10.15 19.21 -3.93
C PHE A 55 8.94 18.52 -4.57
N LEU A 56 8.37 19.07 -5.65
CA LEU A 56 7.33 18.47 -6.47
C LEU A 56 7.82 18.37 -7.92
N SER A 57 7.49 17.27 -8.60
CA SER A 57 7.75 17.13 -10.03
C SER A 57 6.88 18.09 -10.84
N GLN A 58 7.32 18.40 -12.07
CA GLN A 58 6.53 19.21 -13.00
C GLN A 58 5.12 18.61 -13.21
N ARG A 59 5.02 17.27 -13.33
CA ARG A 59 3.74 16.56 -13.46
C ARG A 59 2.83 16.77 -12.24
N ALA A 60 3.40 16.78 -11.01
CA ALA A 60 2.64 17.04 -9.79
C ALA A 60 2.07 18.47 -9.76
N LEU A 61 2.85 19.44 -10.23
CA LEU A 61 2.42 20.83 -10.36
C LEU A 61 1.32 20.99 -11.41
N GLU A 62 1.46 20.37 -12.58
CA GLU A 62 0.46 20.34 -13.64
C GLU A 62 -0.84 19.66 -13.21
N ARG A 63 -0.78 18.53 -12.49
CA ARG A 63 -1.95 17.87 -11.91
C ARG A 63 -2.73 18.82 -11.01
N ARG A 64 -2.04 19.51 -10.09
CA ARG A 64 -2.67 20.49 -9.20
C ARG A 64 -3.26 21.67 -9.95
N ALA A 65 -2.52 22.24 -10.89
CA ALA A 65 -2.99 23.36 -11.72
C ALA A 65 -4.26 23.01 -12.50
N ARG A 66 -4.28 21.82 -13.12
CA ARG A 66 -5.44 21.31 -13.88
C ARG A 66 -6.69 21.17 -13.01
N GLN A 67 -6.52 20.84 -11.72
CA GLN A 67 -7.62 20.67 -10.77
C GLN A 67 -7.84 21.91 -9.88
N HIS A 68 -7.18 23.04 -10.16
CA HIS A 68 -7.28 24.27 -9.38
C HIS A 68 -6.94 24.12 -7.89
N LEU A 69 -5.98 23.25 -7.55
CA LEU A 69 -5.55 22.96 -6.18
C LEU A 69 -4.37 23.85 -5.78
N SER A 70 -4.51 24.52 -4.64
CA SER A 70 -3.43 25.33 -4.05
C SER A 70 -2.45 24.48 -3.27
N LEU A 71 -1.19 24.94 -3.22
CA LEU A 71 -0.18 24.41 -2.30
C LEU A 71 -0.38 24.98 -0.90
N ASP A 72 -0.06 24.19 0.10
CA ASP A 72 -0.10 24.61 1.51
C ASP A 72 1.11 24.07 2.30
N SER A 73 1.16 24.36 3.60
CA SER A 73 2.28 23.96 4.46
C SER A 73 2.46 22.43 4.56
N THR A 74 1.42 21.64 4.26
CA THR A 74 1.53 20.18 4.28
C THR A 74 2.37 19.66 3.12
N ASP A 75 2.49 20.43 2.02
CA ASP A 75 3.32 20.06 0.88
C ASP A 75 4.82 20.20 1.17
N LEU A 76 5.20 21.06 2.12
CA LEU A 76 6.61 21.28 2.47
C LEU A 76 7.20 20.03 3.14
N PRO A 77 8.42 19.61 2.76
CA PRO A 77 9.14 18.54 3.44
C PRO A 77 9.36 18.84 4.94
N VAL A 78 9.60 17.77 5.72
CA VAL A 78 9.97 17.86 7.14
C VAL A 78 11.20 18.78 7.31
N SER A 79 11.21 19.56 8.41
CA SER A 79 12.29 20.50 8.72
C SER A 79 13.66 19.81 8.75
N GLN A 80 14.60 20.32 7.95
CA GLN A 80 15.97 19.80 7.94
C GLN A 80 16.67 20.09 9.28
N VAL A 81 16.38 21.22 9.94
CA VAL A 81 16.92 21.57 11.25
C VAL A 81 16.53 20.52 12.31
N TYR A 82 15.31 20.02 12.26
CA TYR A 82 14.85 18.98 13.18
C TYR A 82 15.50 17.62 12.87
N LEU A 83 15.65 17.29 11.59
CA LEU A 83 16.36 16.07 11.18
C LEU A 83 17.83 16.10 11.61
N ASP A 84 18.51 17.24 11.45
CA ASP A 84 19.90 17.41 11.86
C ASP A 84 20.01 17.35 13.39
N GLY A 85 19.05 17.92 14.13
CA GLY A 85 18.98 17.83 15.58
C GLY A 85 18.79 16.40 16.09
N LEU A 86 17.96 15.60 15.43
CA LEU A 86 17.79 14.17 15.72
C LEU A 86 19.08 13.39 15.42
N ALA A 87 19.70 13.62 14.26
CA ALA A 87 20.96 12.99 13.87
C ALA A 87 22.10 13.32 14.86
N ALA A 88 22.19 14.58 15.34
CA ALA A 88 23.16 14.99 16.35
C ALA A 88 23.00 14.28 17.70
N ARG A 89 21.79 13.76 18.00
CA ARG A 89 21.52 12.91 19.17
C ARG A 89 21.78 11.44 18.91
N GLY A 90 22.20 11.04 17.70
CA GLY A 90 22.43 9.66 17.31
C GLY A 90 21.15 8.89 16.90
N ALA A 91 20.04 9.59 16.64
CA ALA A 91 18.82 8.96 16.19
C ALA A 91 18.94 8.48 14.73
N ASN A 92 18.54 7.23 14.48
CA ASN A 92 18.43 6.66 13.15
C ASN A 92 17.03 6.91 12.58
N VAL A 93 16.87 7.91 11.73
CA VAL A 93 15.61 8.24 11.05
C VAL A 93 15.44 7.34 9.83
N VAL A 94 14.40 6.50 9.82
CA VAL A 94 14.15 5.48 8.79
C VAL A 94 12.99 5.81 7.86
N SER A 95 12.04 6.65 8.29
CA SER A 95 10.96 7.17 7.45
C SER A 95 10.57 8.60 7.86
N LYS A 96 9.91 9.32 6.96
CA LYS A 96 9.45 10.70 7.17
C LYS A 96 8.11 10.90 6.49
N SER A 97 7.19 11.59 7.17
CA SER A 97 5.93 12.03 6.60
C SER A 97 5.84 13.56 6.62
N LYS A 98 5.70 14.16 5.43
CA LYS A 98 5.48 15.61 5.30
C LYS A 98 4.04 16.00 5.68
N TRP A 99 3.06 15.14 5.41
CA TRP A 99 1.66 15.42 5.69
C TRP A 99 1.31 15.26 7.17
N ASN A 100 1.84 14.21 7.82
CA ASN A 100 1.68 14.03 9.27
C ASN A 100 2.67 14.85 10.08
N ASN A 101 3.66 15.46 9.45
CA ASN A 101 4.79 16.15 10.08
C ASN A 101 5.46 15.31 11.15
N SER A 102 5.87 14.10 10.78
CA SER A 102 6.48 13.11 11.68
C SER A 102 7.70 12.46 11.07
N VAL A 103 8.48 11.84 11.93
CA VAL A 103 9.59 10.94 11.54
C VAL A 103 9.48 9.64 12.30
N LEU A 104 9.88 8.55 11.65
CA LEU A 104 10.04 7.25 12.27
C LEU A 104 11.52 7.04 12.58
N VAL A 105 11.83 6.76 13.83
CA VAL A 105 13.19 6.44 14.31
C VAL A 105 13.27 4.98 14.73
N CYS A 106 14.42 4.36 14.48
CA CYS A 106 14.65 2.95 14.76
C CYS A 106 15.92 2.76 15.61
N GLY A 107 15.90 1.80 16.54
CA GLY A 107 17.05 1.46 17.38
C GLY A 107 16.77 0.30 18.33
N ASP A 108 17.79 -0.13 19.07
CA ASP A 108 17.76 -1.24 20.04
C ASP A 108 17.45 -0.78 21.47
N SER A 109 17.48 0.50 21.75
CA SER A 109 17.22 1.09 23.06
C SER A 109 15.91 1.89 23.09
N LEU A 110 14.83 1.27 23.54
CA LEU A 110 13.55 1.95 23.72
C LEU A 110 13.62 3.16 24.66
N PRO A 111 14.35 3.12 25.82
CA PRO A 111 14.53 4.31 26.64
C PRO A 111 15.19 5.48 25.88
N PHE A 112 16.21 5.20 25.06
CA PHE A 112 16.84 6.23 24.22
C PHE A 112 15.85 6.79 23.21
N LEU A 113 15.13 5.96 22.46
CA LEU A 113 14.15 6.42 21.46
C LEU A 113 13.04 7.27 22.10
N LYS A 114 12.55 6.89 23.30
CA LYS A 114 11.57 7.69 24.05
C LYS A 114 12.14 9.02 24.54
N SER A 115 13.44 9.09 24.92
CA SER A 115 14.08 10.32 25.37
C SER A 115 14.18 11.39 24.27
N LEU A 116 14.05 11.01 22.98
CA LEU A 116 13.96 11.98 21.90
C LEU A 116 12.69 12.85 21.99
N GLY A 117 11.70 12.41 22.77
CA GLY A 117 10.51 13.19 23.11
C GLY A 117 10.78 14.44 23.95
N ASP A 118 11.94 14.54 24.61
CA ASP A 118 12.34 15.71 25.40
C ASP A 118 12.85 16.87 24.52
N LEU A 119 13.00 16.63 23.20
CA LEU A 119 13.39 17.69 22.26
C LEU A 119 12.24 18.70 22.09
N PRO A 120 12.53 20.02 22.12
CA PRO A 120 11.50 21.06 22.18
C PRO A 120 10.57 21.12 20.96
N TYR A 121 10.95 20.45 19.86
CA TYR A 121 10.16 20.37 18.64
C TYR A 121 9.45 19.02 18.47
N VAL A 122 9.53 18.11 19.44
CA VAL A 122 8.78 16.84 19.45
C VAL A 122 7.55 16.99 20.34
N LEU A 123 6.36 16.87 19.77
CA LEU A 123 5.10 17.01 20.48
C LEU A 123 4.63 15.71 21.13
N LYS A 124 4.93 14.57 20.48
CA LYS A 124 4.46 13.24 20.90
C LYS A 124 5.41 12.18 20.40
N THR A 125 5.57 11.12 21.21
CA THR A 125 6.25 9.88 20.83
C THR A 125 5.27 8.74 20.87
N GLU A 126 5.31 7.85 19.86
CA GLU A 126 4.47 6.65 19.77
C GLU A 126 5.32 5.44 19.43
N LEU A 127 5.31 4.42 20.28
CA LEU A 127 5.90 3.11 19.95
C LEU A 127 4.99 2.46 18.90
N VAL A 128 5.53 2.18 17.71
CA VAL A 128 4.76 1.68 16.56
C VAL A 128 5.22 0.31 16.08
N CYS A 129 6.40 -0.14 16.52
CA CYS A 129 6.88 -1.48 16.23
C CYS A 129 7.81 -1.98 17.34
N ILE A 130 7.61 -3.22 17.70
CA ILE A 130 8.57 -4.06 18.45
C ILE A 130 8.87 -5.24 17.54
N GLU A 131 10.04 -5.24 16.91
CA GLU A 131 10.40 -6.31 15.99
C GLU A 131 10.56 -7.63 16.77
N PRO A 132 9.92 -8.73 16.34
CA PRO A 132 10.05 -10.02 17.01
C PRO A 132 11.49 -10.55 16.94
N ASP A 133 11.99 -11.15 18.02
CA ASP A 133 13.33 -11.76 18.07
C ASP A 133 13.50 -12.93 17.07
N SER A 134 12.41 -13.46 16.55
CA SER A 134 12.37 -14.61 15.62
C SER A 134 11.95 -14.23 14.19
N LEU A 135 12.02 -12.96 13.83
CA LEU A 135 11.65 -12.53 12.49
C LEU A 135 12.48 -13.26 11.44
N LYS A 136 11.82 -13.99 10.55
CA LYS A 136 12.44 -14.62 9.39
C LYS A 136 12.11 -13.81 8.15
N PRO A 137 13.11 -13.19 7.51
CA PRO A 137 12.90 -12.48 6.26
C PRO A 137 12.24 -13.39 5.20
N PHE A 138 11.41 -12.82 4.37
CA PHE A 138 10.84 -13.55 3.23
C PHE A 138 11.97 -14.13 2.37
N GLU A 139 11.93 -15.44 2.13
CA GLU A 139 12.86 -16.12 1.26
C GLU A 139 12.22 -16.36 -0.11
N CYS A 140 12.54 -15.51 -1.08
CA CYS A 140 12.10 -15.70 -2.44
C CYS A 140 12.58 -17.05 -2.98
N PRO A 141 11.69 -17.96 -3.41
CA PRO A 141 12.08 -19.25 -3.96
C PRO A 141 13.07 -19.09 -5.11
N ARG A 142 14.15 -19.91 -5.12
CA ARG A 142 15.08 -19.94 -6.26
C ARG A 142 14.40 -20.61 -7.44
N ARG A 143 14.26 -19.88 -8.53
CA ARG A 143 13.78 -20.43 -9.79
C ARG A 143 14.96 -20.84 -10.67
N THR A 144 14.93 -22.09 -11.15
CA THR A 144 15.96 -22.66 -12.03
C THR A 144 15.56 -22.63 -13.50
N LYS A 145 14.26 -22.45 -13.79
CA LYS A 145 13.70 -22.40 -15.15
C LYS A 145 13.33 -20.96 -15.53
N THR A 146 13.50 -20.63 -16.80
CA THR A 146 12.96 -19.38 -17.38
C THR A 146 11.44 -19.41 -17.36
N PHE A 147 10.83 -18.22 -17.35
CA PHE A 147 9.39 -18.10 -17.54
C PHE A 147 9.03 -18.28 -19.01
N ASP A 148 7.96 -19.03 -19.25
CA ASP A 148 7.36 -19.15 -20.57
C ASP A 148 6.46 -17.93 -20.86
N GLU A 149 6.12 -17.72 -22.16
CA GLU A 149 5.03 -16.81 -22.53
C GLU A 149 3.69 -17.37 -22.01
N LEU A 150 2.74 -16.47 -21.74
CA LEU A 150 1.41 -16.87 -21.28
C LEU A 150 0.74 -17.81 -22.29
N LYS A 151 0.01 -18.78 -21.75
CA LYS A 151 -0.75 -19.77 -22.51
C LYS A 151 -2.18 -19.80 -21.99
N GLY A 152 -3.13 -20.03 -22.87
CA GLY A 152 -4.56 -20.13 -22.58
C GLY A 152 -5.32 -20.17 -23.90
N ASP A 153 -6.57 -20.59 -23.85
CA ASP A 153 -7.40 -20.75 -25.05
C ASP A 153 -8.39 -19.59 -25.22
N ASP A 154 -8.66 -18.82 -24.15
CA ASP A 154 -9.65 -17.73 -24.14
C ASP A 154 -9.16 -16.55 -23.32
N ASP A 155 -9.77 -15.37 -23.55
CA ASP A 155 -9.56 -14.16 -22.77
C ASP A 155 -10.03 -14.36 -21.32
N ALA A 156 -9.07 -14.69 -20.44
CA ALA A 156 -9.30 -15.03 -19.04
C ALA A 156 -9.86 -13.85 -18.21
N THR A 157 -9.76 -12.64 -18.71
CA THR A 157 -10.15 -11.41 -18.00
C THR A 157 -11.45 -10.80 -18.50
N ARG A 158 -12.06 -11.41 -19.52
CA ARG A 158 -13.26 -10.88 -20.15
C ARG A 158 -14.40 -10.60 -19.16
N GLU A 159 -14.76 -11.56 -18.33
CA GLU A 159 -15.87 -11.42 -17.38
C GLU A 159 -15.65 -10.27 -16.38
N GLN A 160 -14.43 -10.16 -15.83
CA GLN A 160 -14.13 -9.10 -14.86
C GLN A 160 -14.15 -7.70 -15.49
N LEU A 161 -13.78 -7.55 -16.76
CA LEU A 161 -13.86 -6.28 -17.48
C LEU A 161 -15.30 -5.96 -17.92
N GLU A 162 -16.05 -6.96 -18.37
CA GLU A 162 -17.43 -6.80 -18.81
C GLU A 162 -18.36 -6.48 -17.65
N GLN A 163 -18.14 -7.05 -16.46
CA GLN A 163 -18.96 -6.79 -15.27
C GLN A 163 -19.07 -5.30 -14.93
N ILE A 164 -17.96 -4.55 -15.07
CA ILE A 164 -17.93 -3.09 -14.84
C ILE A 164 -18.05 -2.28 -16.13
N HIS A 165 -18.42 -2.91 -17.26
CA HIS A 165 -18.53 -2.30 -18.60
C HIS A 165 -17.28 -1.55 -19.07
N LEU A 166 -16.08 -1.97 -18.63
CA LEU A 166 -14.81 -1.33 -18.99
C LEU A 166 -14.46 -1.55 -20.47
N ASN A 167 -14.92 -2.63 -21.06
CA ASN A 167 -14.79 -2.92 -22.48
C ASN A 167 -15.33 -1.79 -23.41
N ALA A 168 -16.28 -0.99 -22.94
CA ALA A 168 -16.80 0.17 -23.68
C ALA A 168 -15.73 1.29 -23.79
N LEU A 169 -14.95 1.52 -22.71
CA LEU A 169 -13.85 2.48 -22.71
C LEU A 169 -12.70 1.97 -23.59
N HIS A 170 -12.32 0.71 -23.47
CA HIS A 170 -11.27 0.10 -24.30
C HIS A 170 -11.60 0.14 -25.80
N LYS A 171 -12.84 -0.17 -26.18
CA LYS A 171 -13.33 -0.04 -27.56
C LYS A 171 -13.32 1.40 -28.06
N ALA A 172 -13.49 2.39 -27.17
CA ALA A 172 -13.39 3.82 -27.50
C ALA A 172 -11.95 4.35 -27.52
N GLY A 173 -10.94 3.49 -27.27
CA GLY A 173 -9.52 3.84 -27.28
C GLY A 173 -8.98 4.38 -25.95
N PHE A 174 -9.76 4.30 -24.86
CA PHE A 174 -9.33 4.72 -23.54
C PHE A 174 -8.84 3.50 -22.73
N ARG A 175 -7.52 3.34 -22.65
CA ARG A 175 -6.82 2.20 -22.06
C ARG A 175 -5.81 2.63 -20.98
N GLY A 176 -5.96 3.86 -20.45
CA GLY A 176 -5.11 4.45 -19.40
C GLY A 176 -3.93 5.26 -19.90
N LYS A 177 -3.76 5.45 -21.22
CA LYS A 177 -2.62 6.17 -21.80
C LYS A 177 -2.48 7.58 -21.24
N GLY A 178 -1.26 7.91 -20.76
CA GLY A 178 -0.93 9.23 -20.20
C GLY A 178 -1.33 9.38 -18.73
N ILE A 179 -1.99 8.38 -18.12
CA ILE A 179 -2.30 8.33 -16.69
C ILE A 179 -1.19 7.59 -15.97
N LEU A 180 -0.72 8.14 -14.84
CA LEU A 180 0.30 7.57 -14.00
C LEU A 180 -0.34 6.91 -12.78
N VAL A 181 -0.15 5.62 -12.64
CA VAL A 181 -0.70 4.79 -11.56
C VAL A 181 0.43 4.36 -10.62
N ALA A 182 0.23 4.46 -9.31
CA ALA A 182 1.11 3.82 -8.33
C ALA A 182 0.43 2.60 -7.72
N VAL A 183 1.18 1.50 -7.59
CA VAL A 183 0.77 0.30 -6.88
C VAL A 183 1.54 0.26 -5.57
N LEU A 184 0.81 0.39 -4.45
CA LEU A 184 1.34 0.29 -3.09
C LEU A 184 1.07 -1.12 -2.57
N ASP A 185 2.14 -1.89 -2.27
CA ASP A 185 2.00 -3.32 -1.93
C ASP A 185 3.23 -3.87 -1.17
N GLY A 186 3.20 -5.14 -0.76
CA GLY A 186 4.27 -5.82 -0.01
C GLY A 186 5.43 -6.33 -0.86
N GLY A 187 5.31 -6.37 -2.19
CA GLY A 187 6.36 -6.85 -3.09
C GLY A 187 5.86 -7.21 -4.48
N PHE A 188 6.79 -7.41 -5.41
CA PHE A 188 6.50 -7.61 -6.84
C PHE A 188 7.27 -8.80 -7.42
N GLN A 189 7.21 -9.95 -6.74
CA GLN A 189 8.00 -11.14 -7.03
C GLN A 189 8.01 -11.49 -8.52
N TYR A 190 9.21 -11.55 -9.10
CA TYR A 190 9.47 -11.89 -10.50
C TYR A 190 8.81 -11.00 -11.57
N ALA A 191 8.22 -9.86 -11.22
CA ALA A 191 7.64 -8.96 -12.22
C ALA A 191 8.66 -8.46 -13.25
N ASP A 192 9.95 -8.44 -12.89
CA ASP A 192 11.08 -8.12 -13.76
C ASP A 192 11.52 -9.31 -14.66
N HIS A 193 10.98 -10.50 -14.46
CA HIS A 193 11.33 -11.74 -15.20
C HIS A 193 10.16 -12.33 -15.99
N ILE A 194 8.92 -12.25 -15.49
CA ILE A 194 7.72 -12.76 -16.17
C ILE A 194 7.50 -11.98 -17.47
N PRO A 195 7.48 -12.61 -18.66
CA PRO A 195 7.46 -11.93 -19.94
C PRO A 195 6.32 -10.90 -20.09
N ALA A 196 5.11 -11.26 -19.69
CA ALA A 196 3.94 -10.40 -19.77
C ALA A 196 4.09 -9.13 -18.90
N LEU A 197 4.69 -9.24 -17.70
CA LEU A 197 4.93 -8.13 -16.79
C LEU A 197 6.15 -7.27 -17.19
N LYS A 198 7.11 -7.84 -17.91
CA LYS A 198 8.23 -7.06 -18.46
C LYS A 198 7.82 -6.07 -19.55
N ARG A 199 6.68 -6.30 -20.20
CA ARG A 199 6.18 -5.48 -21.32
C ARG A 199 5.31 -4.30 -20.88
N ILE A 200 4.99 -4.18 -19.59
CA ILE A 200 4.21 -3.06 -19.07
C ILE A 200 4.99 -1.73 -19.11
N ASN A 201 4.30 -0.63 -19.08
CA ASN A 201 4.90 0.71 -19.03
C ASN A 201 5.33 1.03 -17.59
N LYS A 202 6.43 0.43 -17.11
CA LYS A 202 6.97 0.71 -15.79
C LYS A 202 7.82 1.97 -15.80
N VAL A 203 7.48 2.99 -14.99
CA VAL A 203 8.23 4.23 -14.81
C VAL A 203 9.38 4.03 -13.82
N GLY A 204 9.14 3.29 -12.74
CA GLY A 204 10.15 2.99 -11.76
C GLY A 204 9.61 2.17 -10.59
N GLU A 205 10.50 1.91 -9.65
CA GLU A 205 10.19 1.22 -8.40
C GLU A 205 10.86 1.91 -7.21
N ARG A 206 10.29 1.72 -6.00
CA ARG A 206 10.89 2.17 -4.76
C ARG A 206 10.43 1.33 -3.57
N ASP A 207 11.37 1.12 -2.63
CA ASP A 207 11.11 0.49 -1.35
C ASP A 207 11.06 1.52 -0.23
N PHE A 208 10.01 1.49 0.59
CA PHE A 208 9.79 2.37 1.74
C PHE A 208 9.87 1.62 3.07
N VAL A 209 9.93 0.29 3.03
CA VAL A 209 10.04 -0.55 4.22
C VAL A 209 11.45 -0.41 4.83
N PHE A 210 11.55 -0.53 6.13
CA PHE A 210 12.84 -0.55 6.83
C PHE A 210 12.99 -1.84 7.67
N PRO A 211 14.09 -2.56 7.52
CA PRO A 211 15.17 -2.32 6.57
C PRO A 211 14.71 -2.52 5.12
N PRO A 212 15.23 -1.74 4.17
CA PRO A 212 14.84 -1.91 2.77
C PRO A 212 15.36 -3.22 2.21
N SER A 213 14.59 -3.84 1.35
CA SER A 213 15.05 -5.01 0.61
C SER A 213 16.11 -4.64 -0.43
N HIS A 214 16.92 -5.61 -0.82
CA HIS A 214 17.88 -5.41 -1.90
C HIS A 214 17.18 -5.34 -3.28
N ASN A 215 15.98 -5.92 -3.39
CA ASN A 215 15.25 -6.01 -4.65
C ASN A 215 13.78 -6.35 -4.39
N ILE A 216 12.86 -5.43 -4.68
CA ILE A 216 11.42 -5.60 -4.50
C ILE A 216 10.83 -6.76 -5.33
N TYR A 217 11.54 -7.23 -6.37
CA TYR A 217 11.18 -8.40 -7.17
C TYR A 217 11.60 -9.73 -6.51
N ARG A 218 12.20 -9.67 -5.34
CA ARG A 218 12.50 -10.82 -4.48
C ARG A 218 11.66 -10.84 -3.21
N GLU A 219 10.73 -9.91 -3.11
CA GLU A 219 9.75 -9.82 -2.04
C GLU A 219 8.44 -10.54 -2.42
N HIS A 220 7.41 -10.44 -1.59
CA HIS A 220 6.15 -11.16 -1.76
C HIS A 220 5.48 -10.97 -3.13
N SER A 221 4.73 -11.98 -3.58
CA SER A 221 4.12 -12.00 -4.92
C SER A 221 2.79 -11.24 -5.03
N HIS A 222 2.26 -10.73 -3.93
CA HIS A 222 0.92 -10.14 -3.90
C HIS A 222 0.80 -8.93 -4.84
N GLY A 223 1.70 -7.96 -4.73
CA GLY A 223 1.67 -6.75 -5.57
C GLY A 223 1.91 -7.03 -7.06
N MET A 224 2.65 -8.10 -7.38
CA MET A 224 2.80 -8.54 -8.77
C MET A 224 1.47 -9.06 -9.34
N LYS A 225 0.69 -9.83 -8.57
CA LYS A 225 -0.65 -10.29 -8.95
C LYS A 225 -1.60 -9.09 -9.12
N VAL A 226 -1.59 -8.16 -8.15
CA VAL A 226 -2.36 -6.90 -8.20
C VAL A 226 -2.02 -6.10 -9.46
N LEU A 227 -0.72 -5.92 -9.75
CA LEU A 227 -0.24 -5.22 -10.94
C LEU A 227 -0.75 -5.89 -12.24
N SER A 228 -0.79 -7.24 -12.28
CA SER A 228 -1.23 -7.97 -13.47
C SER A 228 -2.67 -7.65 -13.86
N VAL A 229 -3.57 -7.44 -12.87
CA VAL A 229 -4.98 -7.09 -13.10
C VAL A 229 -5.14 -5.77 -13.86
N MET A 230 -4.18 -4.84 -13.70
CA MET A 230 -4.22 -3.53 -14.36
C MET A 230 -3.40 -3.47 -15.65
N ALA A 231 -2.17 -3.99 -15.62
CA ALA A 231 -1.11 -3.53 -16.52
C ALA A 231 -0.85 -4.46 -17.72
N VAL A 232 -1.22 -5.74 -17.62
CA VAL A 232 -0.86 -6.73 -18.63
C VAL A 232 -1.75 -6.63 -19.85
N HIS A 233 -1.14 -6.80 -21.03
CA HIS A 233 -1.83 -6.94 -22.32
C HIS A 233 -1.24 -8.10 -23.11
N GLU A 234 -1.94 -9.21 -23.14
CA GLU A 234 -1.64 -10.39 -23.98
C GLU A 234 -2.86 -10.70 -24.82
N LYS A 235 -2.80 -10.32 -26.08
CA LYS A 235 -3.93 -10.35 -27.00
C LYS A 235 -4.63 -11.70 -27.06
N GLY A 236 -5.92 -11.73 -26.72
CA GLY A 236 -6.76 -12.93 -26.73
C GLY A 236 -6.53 -13.87 -25.55
N LEU A 237 -5.64 -13.54 -24.61
CA LEU A 237 -5.35 -14.36 -23.44
C LEU A 237 -5.64 -13.61 -22.13
N PHE A 238 -5.15 -12.38 -22.00
CA PHE A 238 -5.24 -11.61 -20.77
C PHE A 238 -5.21 -10.10 -21.05
N GLU A 239 -6.24 -9.40 -20.64
CA GLU A 239 -6.36 -7.95 -20.78
C GLU A 239 -6.47 -7.30 -19.41
N GLY A 240 -5.50 -6.48 -19.06
CA GLY A 240 -5.54 -5.65 -17.84
C GLY A 240 -6.54 -4.50 -17.96
N SER A 241 -6.96 -3.96 -16.81
CA SER A 241 -7.94 -2.87 -16.79
C SER A 241 -7.39 -1.53 -17.31
N ALA A 242 -6.06 -1.31 -17.29
CA ALA A 242 -5.41 -0.11 -17.86
C ALA A 242 -4.04 -0.44 -18.49
N PRO A 243 -4.00 -1.24 -19.56
CA PRO A 243 -2.75 -1.79 -20.08
C PRO A 243 -1.83 -0.75 -20.75
N GLU A 244 -2.32 0.46 -21.02
CA GLU A 244 -1.52 1.56 -21.60
C GLU A 244 -1.17 2.66 -20.57
N ALA A 245 -1.54 2.48 -19.29
CA ALA A 245 -1.12 3.38 -18.21
C ALA A 245 0.36 3.20 -17.87
N ASP A 246 0.94 4.23 -17.26
CA ASP A 246 2.30 4.20 -16.73
C ASP A 246 2.29 3.78 -15.25
N TYR A 247 3.28 3.00 -14.78
CA TYR A 247 3.24 2.39 -13.45
C TYR A 247 4.46 2.68 -12.59
N TRP A 248 4.24 3.16 -11.35
CA TRP A 248 5.17 3.11 -10.24
C TRP A 248 4.89 1.88 -9.35
N LEU A 249 5.93 1.12 -8.99
CA LEU A 249 5.85 -0.02 -8.09
C LEU A 249 6.46 0.39 -6.74
N LEU A 250 5.63 0.49 -5.70
CA LEU A 250 6.04 1.03 -4.40
C LEU A 250 5.81 -0.03 -3.32
N ARG A 251 6.93 -0.59 -2.78
CA ARG A 251 6.85 -1.50 -1.65
C ARG A 251 6.73 -0.70 -0.36
N CYS A 252 5.68 -0.94 0.42
CA CYS A 252 5.41 -0.23 1.67
C CYS A 252 4.84 -1.12 2.79
N GLU A 253 4.85 -2.44 2.61
CA GLU A 253 4.40 -3.43 3.58
C GLU A 253 5.49 -4.48 3.81
N GLN A 254 5.66 -4.88 5.06
CA GLN A 254 6.54 -5.96 5.48
C GLN A 254 5.70 -7.20 5.79
N THR A 255 5.64 -8.15 4.88
CA THR A 255 4.71 -9.27 4.90
C THR A 255 4.99 -10.32 5.99
N GLU A 256 6.10 -10.22 6.71
CA GLU A 256 6.50 -11.12 7.81
C GLU A 256 6.05 -10.63 9.19
N THR A 257 5.59 -9.39 9.29
CA THR A 257 5.08 -8.76 10.51
C THR A 257 3.91 -7.86 10.16
N GLU A 258 3.05 -7.64 11.13
CA GLU A 258 1.97 -6.68 11.06
C GLU A 258 2.16 -5.64 12.16
N SER A 259 2.65 -4.45 11.84
CA SER A 259 2.94 -3.41 12.82
C SER A 259 2.51 -2.03 12.36
N ARG A 260 2.28 -1.12 13.33
CA ARG A 260 1.88 0.26 13.00
C ARG A 260 2.95 1.09 12.31
N SER A 261 4.19 0.59 12.21
CA SER A 261 5.22 1.23 11.39
C SER A 261 4.91 1.19 9.89
N GLU A 262 4.07 0.24 9.45
CA GLU A 262 3.62 0.15 8.06
C GLU A 262 2.73 1.32 7.65
N GLU A 263 2.03 1.94 8.60
CA GLU A 263 1.32 3.20 8.35
C GLU A 263 2.29 4.32 7.93
N ASP A 264 3.51 4.35 8.53
CA ASP A 264 4.56 5.32 8.17
C ASP A 264 5.19 5.02 6.81
N PHE A 265 5.37 3.74 6.48
CA PHE A 265 5.88 3.33 5.17
C PHE A 265 4.86 3.61 4.07
N TRP A 266 3.60 3.31 4.31
CA TRP A 266 2.49 3.63 3.40
C TRP A 266 2.37 5.14 3.18
N ALA A 267 2.41 5.94 4.25
CA ALA A 267 2.35 7.40 4.16
C ALA A 267 3.51 7.95 3.32
N ALA A 268 4.73 7.47 3.54
CA ALA A 268 5.90 7.87 2.77
C ALA A 268 5.78 7.48 1.28
N ALA A 269 5.21 6.31 0.97
CA ALA A 269 4.94 5.87 -0.39
C ALA A 269 3.87 6.74 -1.08
N ALA A 270 2.76 7.04 -0.39
CA ALA A 270 1.70 7.91 -0.89
C ALA A 270 2.19 9.35 -1.14
N GLU A 271 3.01 9.89 -0.24
CA GLU A 271 3.62 11.22 -0.38
C GLU A 271 4.66 11.28 -1.51
N PHE A 272 5.39 10.18 -1.74
CA PHE A 272 6.27 10.06 -2.90
C PHE A 272 5.44 10.02 -4.19
N ALA A 273 4.36 9.24 -4.25
CA ALA A 273 3.46 9.17 -5.39
C ALA A 273 2.88 10.55 -5.72
N ASP A 274 2.47 11.32 -4.69
CA ASP A 274 2.06 12.70 -4.84
C ASP A 274 3.14 13.57 -5.47
N SER A 275 4.35 13.52 -4.93
CA SER A 275 5.48 14.34 -5.41
C SER A 275 5.96 13.92 -6.81
N ALA A 276 5.84 12.65 -7.17
CA ALA A 276 6.16 12.12 -8.49
C ALA A 276 5.13 12.48 -9.57
N GLY A 277 3.93 12.94 -9.16
CA GLY A 277 2.87 13.33 -10.08
C GLY A 277 1.92 12.21 -10.48
N VAL A 278 1.76 11.20 -9.63
CA VAL A 278 0.80 10.10 -9.81
C VAL A 278 -0.63 10.64 -9.84
N ASP A 279 -1.47 10.09 -10.71
CA ASP A 279 -2.89 10.43 -10.83
C ASP A 279 -3.77 9.47 -10.02
N VAL A 280 -3.47 8.17 -10.06
CA VAL A 280 -4.23 7.11 -9.39
C VAL A 280 -3.31 6.28 -8.50
N ILE A 281 -3.72 6.01 -7.28
CA ILE A 281 -3.06 5.04 -6.39
C ILE A 281 -3.98 3.84 -6.22
N ASN A 282 -3.47 2.62 -6.43
CA ASN A 282 -4.07 1.40 -5.95
C ASN A 282 -3.37 0.96 -4.67
N SER A 283 -4.14 0.79 -3.58
CA SER A 283 -3.68 0.19 -2.33
C SER A 283 -4.52 -1.04 -2.03
N SER A 284 -3.93 -2.21 -2.24
CA SER A 284 -4.56 -3.50 -1.92
C SER A 284 -4.16 -3.99 -0.52
N LEU A 285 -3.96 -3.04 0.39
CA LEU A 285 -3.51 -3.20 1.77
C LEU A 285 -4.59 -2.73 2.74
N GLY A 286 -4.58 -3.29 3.96
CA GLY A 286 -5.53 -2.85 4.96
C GLY A 286 -5.26 -3.46 6.34
N TYR A 287 -5.37 -2.64 7.39
CA TYR A 287 -4.97 -2.97 8.75
C TYR A 287 -6.16 -2.91 9.71
N SER A 288 -6.22 -3.84 10.65
CA SER A 288 -7.19 -3.86 11.76
C SER A 288 -6.58 -4.46 13.02
N GLU A 289 -5.74 -5.46 12.86
CA GLU A 289 -5.06 -6.20 13.92
C GLU A 289 -3.56 -6.16 13.66
N TYR A 290 -2.76 -6.09 14.73
CA TYR A 290 -1.31 -6.05 14.69
C TYR A 290 -0.74 -7.16 15.57
N ASP A 291 0.52 -7.56 15.33
CA ASP A 291 1.23 -8.56 16.13
C ASP A 291 1.28 -8.19 17.62
N ASP A 292 1.37 -6.90 17.93
CA ASP A 292 1.18 -6.36 19.28
C ASP A 292 -0.29 -5.99 19.47
N GLU A 293 -1.07 -6.84 20.13
CA GLU A 293 -2.50 -6.66 20.34
C GLU A 293 -2.86 -5.33 21.05
N GLU A 294 -1.93 -4.74 21.84
CA GLU A 294 -2.15 -3.43 22.47
C GLU A 294 -2.24 -2.29 21.44
N GLN A 295 -1.74 -2.52 20.24
CA GLN A 295 -1.78 -1.57 19.12
C GLN A 295 -3.03 -1.71 18.24
N ASN A 296 -3.85 -2.74 18.45
CA ASN A 296 -5.04 -3.02 17.66
C ASN A 296 -6.05 -1.87 17.70
N TYR A 297 -6.68 -1.64 16.55
CA TYR A 297 -7.73 -0.65 16.44
C TYR A 297 -9.11 -1.27 16.73
N GLY A 298 -9.89 -0.59 17.54
CA GLY A 298 -11.31 -0.93 17.69
C GLY A 298 -12.16 -0.25 16.61
N TYR A 299 -13.34 -0.81 16.35
CA TYR A 299 -14.30 -0.29 15.36
C TYR A 299 -14.55 1.23 15.46
N ARG A 300 -14.59 1.79 16.68
CA ARG A 300 -14.78 3.23 16.92
C ARG A 300 -13.76 4.13 16.22
N HIS A 301 -12.63 3.58 15.80
CA HIS A 301 -11.54 4.31 15.15
C HIS A 301 -11.67 4.34 13.62
N LEU A 302 -12.64 3.61 13.04
CA LEU A 302 -12.93 3.62 11.60
C LEU A 302 -13.74 4.87 11.22
N ASP A 303 -13.20 6.05 11.45
CA ASP A 303 -13.90 7.34 11.27
C ASP A 303 -13.22 8.25 10.22
N GLY A 304 -12.17 7.76 9.55
CA GLY A 304 -11.39 8.51 8.56
C GLY A 304 -10.48 9.60 9.14
N HIS A 305 -10.48 9.81 10.47
CA HIS A 305 -9.77 10.89 11.16
C HIS A 305 -8.81 10.42 12.24
N THR A 306 -9.21 9.40 13.02
CA THR A 306 -8.46 8.98 14.21
C THR A 306 -7.13 8.35 13.82
N MET A 307 -7.11 7.49 12.82
CA MET A 307 -5.90 6.78 12.40
C MET A 307 -5.02 7.64 11.50
N MET A 308 -3.70 7.53 11.68
CA MET A 308 -2.75 8.32 10.90
C MET A 308 -2.87 8.02 9.41
N ILE A 309 -2.89 6.75 9.04
CA ILE A 309 -2.99 6.32 7.64
C ILE A 309 -4.31 6.77 6.98
N SER A 310 -5.46 6.74 7.72
CA SER A 310 -6.75 7.20 7.20
C SER A 310 -6.78 8.71 6.95
N ARG A 311 -6.11 9.50 7.83
CA ARG A 311 -5.92 10.94 7.58
C ARG A 311 -5.08 11.19 6.33
N MET A 312 -3.99 10.43 6.14
CA MET A 312 -3.12 10.57 4.97
C MET A 312 -3.87 10.18 3.69
N ALA A 313 -4.64 9.11 3.73
CA ALA A 313 -5.50 8.68 2.63
C ALA A 313 -6.54 9.75 2.26
N SER A 314 -7.20 10.36 3.26
CA SER A 314 -8.16 11.45 3.07
C SER A 314 -7.55 12.72 2.46
N MET A 315 -6.23 12.87 2.50
CA MET A 315 -5.56 14.02 1.87
C MET A 315 -5.38 13.84 0.35
N LEU A 316 -5.36 12.61 -0.15
CA LEU A 316 -4.97 12.33 -1.54
C LEU A 316 -5.90 13.03 -2.56
N ALA A 317 -7.21 12.99 -2.37
CA ALA A 317 -8.14 13.67 -3.27
C ALA A 317 -7.93 15.20 -3.27
N ARG A 318 -7.57 15.79 -2.12
CA ARG A 318 -7.21 17.22 -2.01
C ARG A 318 -5.87 17.56 -2.67
N LYS A 319 -5.03 16.57 -2.91
CA LYS A 319 -3.79 16.68 -3.69
C LYS A 319 -4.01 16.34 -5.17
N GLY A 320 -5.25 16.00 -5.56
CA GLY A 320 -5.66 15.71 -6.92
C GLY A 320 -5.39 14.27 -7.37
N ILE A 321 -5.38 13.32 -6.44
CA ILE A 321 -5.13 11.90 -6.68
C ILE A 321 -6.36 11.09 -6.30
N VAL A 322 -6.76 10.13 -7.14
CA VAL A 322 -7.76 9.14 -6.77
C VAL A 322 -7.06 7.96 -6.08
N LEU A 323 -7.37 7.73 -4.80
CA LEU A 323 -7.01 6.50 -4.11
C LEU A 323 -8.13 5.48 -4.30
N VAL A 324 -7.77 4.32 -4.84
CA VAL A 324 -8.62 3.13 -4.87
C VAL A 324 -8.05 2.14 -3.86
N CYS A 325 -8.87 1.74 -2.90
CA CYS A 325 -8.46 0.93 -1.77
C CYS A 325 -9.35 -0.31 -1.63
N SER A 326 -8.74 -1.48 -1.36
CA SER A 326 -9.49 -2.68 -1.03
C SER A 326 -10.27 -2.52 0.28
N ALA A 327 -11.49 -3.07 0.35
CA ALA A 327 -12.32 -2.99 1.55
C ALA A 327 -11.79 -3.83 2.71
N GLY A 328 -10.98 -4.85 2.44
CA GLY A 328 -10.53 -5.88 3.37
C GLY A 328 -11.24 -7.21 3.15
N ASN A 329 -10.70 -8.27 3.75
CA ASN A 329 -11.16 -9.66 3.53
C ASN A 329 -11.70 -10.32 4.81
N SER A 330 -12.17 -9.51 5.77
CA SER A 330 -12.63 -9.96 7.09
C SER A 330 -14.14 -10.20 7.19
N GLY A 331 -14.87 -10.23 6.06
CA GLY A 331 -16.34 -10.34 6.05
C GLY A 331 -16.90 -11.57 6.77
N ASN A 332 -16.17 -12.67 6.77
CA ASN A 332 -16.49 -13.92 7.48
C ASN A 332 -15.71 -14.11 8.79
N ASP A 333 -14.88 -13.13 9.20
CA ASP A 333 -14.14 -13.13 10.45
C ASP A 333 -14.94 -12.46 11.58
N GLN A 334 -14.38 -12.46 12.79
CA GLN A 334 -14.94 -11.75 13.92
C GLN A 334 -15.00 -10.23 13.70
N TRP A 335 -14.00 -9.66 12.99
CA TRP A 335 -13.93 -8.23 12.68
C TRP A 335 -15.03 -7.77 11.73
N LYS A 336 -15.31 -8.47 10.65
CA LYS A 336 -16.31 -8.23 9.60
C LYS A 336 -16.22 -6.87 8.87
N LYS A 337 -15.66 -5.86 9.51
CA LYS A 337 -15.66 -4.49 9.03
C LYS A 337 -14.54 -4.22 8.02
N ILE A 338 -14.70 -3.12 7.28
CA ILE A 338 -13.61 -2.61 6.45
C ILE A 338 -12.35 -2.40 7.29
N THR A 339 -11.20 -2.43 6.64
CA THR A 339 -9.90 -2.17 7.27
C THR A 339 -9.43 -0.75 6.94
N ILE A 340 -8.55 -0.16 7.75
CA ILE A 340 -7.93 1.12 7.41
C ILE A 340 -6.90 0.90 6.28
N PRO A 341 -6.75 1.85 5.31
CA PRO A 341 -7.37 3.17 5.23
C PRO A 341 -8.68 3.24 4.41
N ALA A 342 -9.38 2.10 4.20
CA ALA A 342 -10.64 2.08 3.44
C ALA A 342 -11.77 2.91 4.07
N ASP A 343 -11.66 3.25 5.36
CA ASP A 343 -12.56 4.14 6.08
C ASP A 343 -12.38 5.63 5.75
N ALA A 344 -11.32 6.00 5.05
CA ALA A 344 -10.96 7.38 4.77
C ALA A 344 -12.02 8.12 3.94
N PHE A 345 -11.99 9.46 4.00
CA PHE A 345 -12.83 10.34 3.18
C PHE A 345 -12.25 10.44 1.76
N ASP A 346 -13.15 10.62 0.79
CA ASP A 346 -12.76 10.83 -0.61
C ASP A 346 -11.82 9.75 -1.19
N VAL A 347 -12.00 8.52 -0.69
CA VAL A 347 -11.33 7.30 -1.14
C VAL A 347 -12.35 6.40 -1.79
N LEU A 348 -12.03 5.80 -2.91
CA LEU A 348 -12.87 4.80 -3.57
C LEU A 348 -12.58 3.42 -2.99
N THR A 349 -13.35 3.00 -2.00
CA THR A 349 -13.23 1.69 -1.34
C THR A 349 -13.99 0.63 -2.14
N VAL A 350 -13.30 -0.46 -2.49
CA VAL A 350 -13.84 -1.50 -3.37
C VAL A 350 -14.02 -2.82 -2.61
N GLY A 351 -15.25 -3.30 -2.56
CA GLY A 351 -15.59 -4.65 -2.09
C GLY A 351 -15.53 -5.68 -3.22
N ALA A 352 -15.68 -6.96 -2.88
CA ALA A 352 -15.55 -8.06 -3.82
C ALA A 352 -16.88 -8.79 -4.06
N VAL A 353 -17.20 -9.00 -5.35
CA VAL A 353 -18.28 -9.87 -5.82
C VAL A 353 -17.75 -10.99 -6.70
N THR A 354 -18.60 -12.01 -6.95
CA THR A 354 -18.38 -13.04 -7.97
C THR A 354 -18.71 -12.50 -9.37
N SER A 355 -18.48 -13.29 -10.42
CA SER A 355 -18.89 -12.95 -11.80
C SER A 355 -20.40 -12.68 -11.93
N ASP A 356 -21.23 -13.36 -11.13
CA ASP A 356 -22.68 -13.17 -11.11
C ASP A 356 -23.15 -11.94 -10.30
N GLY A 357 -22.18 -11.15 -9.73
CA GLY A 357 -22.48 -9.96 -8.92
C GLY A 357 -22.89 -10.26 -7.47
N GLU A 358 -22.75 -11.50 -7.00
CA GLU A 358 -23.04 -11.88 -5.63
C GLU A 358 -21.86 -11.50 -4.70
N ASN A 359 -22.20 -10.94 -3.53
CA ASN A 359 -21.18 -10.59 -2.54
C ASN A 359 -20.39 -11.82 -2.09
N THR A 360 -19.06 -11.72 -2.11
CA THR A 360 -18.22 -12.79 -1.57
C THR A 360 -18.21 -12.75 -0.04
N ALA A 361 -18.26 -13.92 0.60
CA ALA A 361 -18.35 -14.01 2.06
C ALA A 361 -17.17 -13.34 2.79
N PHE A 362 -15.99 -13.29 2.16
CA PHE A 362 -14.81 -12.66 2.73
C PHE A 362 -14.81 -11.12 2.61
N SER A 363 -15.59 -10.52 1.69
CA SER A 363 -15.56 -9.07 1.49
C SER A 363 -15.99 -8.33 2.76
N SER A 364 -15.11 -7.50 3.27
CA SER A 364 -15.39 -6.66 4.45
C SER A 364 -16.54 -5.67 4.19
N VAL A 365 -17.30 -5.36 5.23
CA VAL A 365 -18.53 -4.55 5.15
C VAL A 365 -18.44 -3.30 6.03
N GLY A 366 -19.19 -2.28 5.66
CA GLY A 366 -19.41 -1.08 6.48
C GLY A 366 -20.40 -1.29 7.63
N PRO A 367 -20.96 -0.20 8.16
CA PRO A 367 -20.58 1.18 7.91
C PRO A 367 -19.24 1.53 8.56
N THR A 368 -18.72 2.74 8.30
CA THR A 368 -17.70 3.35 9.16
C THR A 368 -18.27 3.68 10.54
N ALA A 369 -17.42 3.98 11.52
CA ALA A 369 -17.86 4.31 12.88
C ALA A 369 -18.70 5.60 12.94
N ASP A 370 -18.48 6.52 12.01
CA ASP A 370 -19.25 7.76 11.84
C ASP A 370 -20.48 7.59 10.92
N GLY A 371 -20.80 6.35 10.50
CA GLY A 371 -22.03 6.00 9.80
C GLY A 371 -22.01 6.15 8.28
N ARG A 372 -20.84 6.42 7.65
CA ARG A 372 -20.74 6.48 6.19
C ARG A 372 -20.88 5.09 5.57
N VAL A 373 -21.54 5.03 4.42
CA VAL A 373 -21.64 3.82 3.61
C VAL A 373 -20.25 3.44 3.09
N LYS A 374 -19.88 2.19 3.32
CA LYS A 374 -18.69 1.51 2.77
C LYS A 374 -19.01 0.02 2.58
N PRO A 375 -18.39 -0.66 1.61
CA PRO A 375 -17.50 -0.10 0.58
C PRO A 375 -18.23 0.95 -0.27
N ASP A 376 -17.50 1.70 -1.12
CA ASP A 376 -18.14 2.61 -2.05
C ASP A 376 -18.77 1.84 -3.22
N VAL A 377 -18.01 0.95 -3.84
CA VAL A 377 -18.43 0.16 -5.00
C VAL A 377 -17.94 -1.28 -4.90
N MET A 378 -18.50 -2.14 -5.75
CA MET A 378 -18.14 -3.53 -5.85
C MET A 378 -17.56 -3.84 -7.24
N ALA A 379 -16.62 -4.79 -7.31
CA ALA A 379 -16.14 -5.36 -8.56
C ALA A 379 -15.72 -6.82 -8.33
N MET A 380 -15.46 -7.55 -9.40
CA MET A 380 -15.06 -8.95 -9.33
C MET A 380 -13.77 -9.13 -8.54
N GLY A 381 -13.85 -9.82 -7.42
CA GLY A 381 -12.74 -10.21 -6.54
C GLY A 381 -12.87 -11.65 -6.07
N GLY A 382 -13.99 -12.30 -6.41
CA GLY A 382 -14.15 -13.74 -6.32
C GLY A 382 -13.74 -14.40 -7.63
N TYR A 383 -12.73 -15.28 -7.58
CA TYR A 383 -12.15 -15.96 -8.75
C TYR A 383 -11.62 -15.01 -9.83
N CYS A 384 -11.09 -13.86 -9.43
CA CYS A 384 -10.48 -12.87 -10.31
C CYS A 384 -9.23 -13.44 -10.99
N SER A 385 -9.13 -13.29 -12.30
CA SER A 385 -7.97 -13.76 -13.09
C SER A 385 -6.78 -12.85 -12.87
N VAL A 386 -5.64 -13.45 -12.53
CA VAL A 386 -4.34 -12.80 -12.28
C VAL A 386 -3.21 -13.59 -12.93
N ILE A 387 -2.02 -13.02 -13.03
CA ILE A 387 -0.79 -13.76 -13.30
C ILE A 387 -0.15 -14.12 -11.96
N ASN A 388 0.17 -15.38 -11.74
CA ASN A 388 0.80 -15.87 -10.50
C ASN A 388 2.33 -15.83 -10.56
N ALA A 389 3.00 -16.21 -9.45
CA ALA A 389 4.46 -16.20 -9.33
C ALA A 389 5.14 -17.27 -10.23
N GLU A 390 4.40 -18.20 -10.78
CA GLU A 390 4.85 -19.17 -11.78
C GLU A 390 4.85 -18.58 -13.19
N GLY A 391 4.25 -17.40 -13.38
CA GLY A 391 4.07 -16.73 -14.67
C GLY A 391 2.89 -17.28 -15.46
N GLU A 392 1.91 -17.84 -14.79
CA GLU A 392 0.73 -18.49 -15.36
C GLU A 392 -0.54 -17.72 -15.01
N ILE A 393 -1.58 -17.84 -15.86
CA ILE A 393 -2.90 -17.33 -15.54
C ILE A 393 -3.51 -18.21 -14.44
N SER A 394 -4.00 -17.58 -13.38
CA SER A 394 -4.66 -18.27 -12.27
C SER A 394 -5.81 -17.43 -11.73
N GLN A 395 -6.71 -18.06 -10.97
CA GLN A 395 -7.79 -17.36 -10.29
C GLN A 395 -7.46 -17.13 -8.81
N GLN A 396 -7.78 -15.97 -8.30
CA GLN A 396 -7.54 -15.57 -6.91
C GLN A 396 -8.79 -14.93 -6.29
N ASN A 397 -8.90 -15.07 -4.97
CA ASN A 397 -9.96 -14.46 -4.18
C ASN A 397 -9.38 -13.31 -3.33
N GLY A 398 -10.07 -12.17 -3.28
CA GLY A 398 -9.69 -11.04 -2.45
C GLY A 398 -10.19 -9.70 -2.99
N THR A 399 -10.52 -8.79 -2.09
CA THR A 399 -10.77 -7.38 -2.42
C THR A 399 -9.50 -6.72 -2.98
N SER A 400 -8.34 -7.33 -2.74
CA SER A 400 -7.04 -6.96 -3.33
C SER A 400 -7.03 -7.05 -4.87
N PHE A 401 -7.98 -7.78 -5.48
CA PHE A 401 -8.08 -7.93 -6.94
C PHE A 401 -9.26 -7.14 -7.52
N SER A 402 -10.33 -6.91 -6.78
CA SER A 402 -11.39 -5.97 -7.18
C SER A 402 -10.91 -4.52 -7.16
N SER A 403 -10.07 -4.12 -6.21
CA SER A 403 -9.48 -2.78 -6.14
C SER A 403 -8.68 -2.41 -7.40
N PRO A 404 -7.67 -3.17 -7.84
CA PRO A 404 -6.91 -2.84 -9.04
C PRO A 404 -7.77 -2.88 -10.32
N LEU A 405 -8.78 -3.74 -10.40
CA LEU A 405 -9.71 -3.74 -11.51
C LEU A 405 -10.38 -2.37 -11.66
N VAL A 406 -10.87 -1.81 -10.56
CA VAL A 406 -11.47 -0.47 -10.52
C VAL A 406 -10.41 0.62 -10.70
N ALA A 407 -9.20 0.48 -10.13
CA ALA A 407 -8.13 1.49 -10.27
C ALA A 407 -7.70 1.69 -11.73
N GLY A 408 -7.59 0.61 -12.50
CA GLY A 408 -7.33 0.70 -13.93
C GLY A 408 -8.52 1.31 -14.70
N ALA A 409 -9.76 0.95 -14.31
CA ALA A 409 -10.94 1.57 -14.91
C ALA A 409 -11.02 3.08 -14.61
N VAL A 410 -10.60 3.52 -13.42
CA VAL A 410 -10.42 4.96 -13.08
C VAL A 410 -9.41 5.61 -14.02
N ALA A 411 -8.27 4.95 -14.28
CA ALA A 411 -7.26 5.50 -15.20
C ALA A 411 -7.82 5.66 -16.63
N CYS A 412 -8.57 4.68 -17.12
CA CYS A 412 -9.22 4.77 -18.44
C CYS A 412 -10.29 5.86 -18.49
N LEU A 413 -11.10 5.99 -17.44
CA LEU A 413 -12.12 7.03 -17.34
C LEU A 413 -11.49 8.42 -17.29
N TRP A 414 -10.42 8.59 -16.52
CA TRP A 414 -9.74 9.89 -16.40
C TRP A 414 -9.01 10.28 -17.67
N GLN A 415 -8.46 9.30 -18.43
CA GLN A 415 -7.98 9.56 -19.81
C GLN A 415 -9.09 10.12 -20.71
N ALA A 416 -10.34 9.63 -20.57
CA ALA A 416 -11.49 10.09 -21.33
C ALA A 416 -12.02 11.46 -20.86
N LEU A 417 -11.82 11.81 -19.58
CA LEU A 417 -12.36 13.00 -18.93
C LEU A 417 -11.25 13.80 -18.21
N PRO A 418 -10.22 14.28 -18.93
CA PRO A 418 -9.02 14.87 -18.31
C PRO A 418 -9.29 16.18 -17.57
N GLU A 419 -10.41 16.84 -17.84
CA GLU A 419 -10.85 18.07 -17.16
C GLU A 419 -11.44 17.82 -15.75
N LYS A 420 -11.79 16.57 -15.41
CA LYS A 420 -12.40 16.27 -14.13
C LYS A 420 -11.37 16.25 -13.00
N THR A 421 -11.80 16.69 -11.83
CA THR A 421 -11.05 16.56 -10.59
C THR A 421 -11.14 15.14 -10.02
N ALA A 422 -10.23 14.79 -9.09
CA ALA A 422 -10.25 13.50 -8.40
C ALA A 422 -11.60 13.23 -7.72
N SER A 423 -12.15 14.24 -7.02
CA SER A 423 -13.46 14.11 -6.33
C SER A 423 -14.61 13.92 -7.31
N GLU A 424 -14.59 14.60 -8.48
CA GLU A 424 -15.62 14.41 -9.52
C GLU A 424 -15.55 13.00 -10.12
N ILE A 425 -14.35 12.46 -10.36
CA ILE A 425 -14.17 11.08 -10.85
C ILE A 425 -14.76 10.07 -9.83
N ILE A 426 -14.43 10.21 -8.55
CA ILE A 426 -14.97 9.35 -7.48
C ILE A 426 -16.52 9.41 -7.47
N GLU A 427 -17.07 10.60 -7.52
CA GLU A 427 -18.52 10.79 -7.49
C GLU A 427 -19.24 10.25 -8.74
N LEU A 428 -18.64 10.40 -9.93
CA LEU A 428 -19.18 9.81 -11.16
C LEU A 428 -19.26 8.28 -11.05
N ILE A 429 -18.23 7.66 -10.47
CA ILE A 429 -18.17 6.20 -10.29
C ILE A 429 -19.23 5.74 -9.31
N ARG A 430 -19.37 6.39 -8.14
CA ARG A 430 -20.44 6.09 -7.16
C ARG A 430 -21.82 6.20 -7.79
N ARG A 431 -22.08 7.28 -8.55
CA ARG A 431 -23.37 7.52 -9.24
C ARG A 431 -23.69 6.52 -10.33
N SER A 432 -22.71 5.86 -10.90
CA SER A 432 -22.94 4.87 -11.95
C SER A 432 -23.34 3.51 -11.39
N GLY A 433 -23.13 3.29 -10.10
CA GLY A 433 -23.41 2.04 -9.43
C GLY A 433 -24.90 1.65 -9.50
N ASP A 434 -25.17 0.39 -9.69
CA ASP A 434 -26.51 -0.17 -9.87
C ASP A 434 -27.41 -0.05 -8.64
N ARG A 435 -26.81 0.27 -7.47
CA ARG A 435 -27.49 0.51 -6.19
C ARG A 435 -27.43 1.97 -5.71
N TYR A 436 -27.05 2.90 -6.57
CA TYR A 436 -26.83 4.31 -6.18
C TYR A 436 -28.00 4.93 -5.42
N LEU A 437 -29.24 4.62 -5.80
CA LEU A 437 -30.43 5.19 -5.16
C LEU A 437 -30.75 4.58 -3.78
N TRP A 438 -30.27 3.38 -3.50
CA TRP A 438 -30.48 2.66 -2.24
C TRP A 438 -29.20 1.91 -1.84
N PRO A 439 -28.15 2.65 -1.47
CA PRO A 439 -26.89 2.04 -1.07
C PRO A 439 -27.02 1.34 0.28
N ASP A 440 -26.24 0.29 0.47
CA ASP A 440 -26.14 -0.44 1.72
C ASP A 440 -24.68 -0.64 2.16
N ASN A 441 -24.46 -1.25 3.33
CA ASN A 441 -23.13 -1.44 3.88
C ASN A 441 -22.45 -2.74 3.45
N ILE A 442 -23.06 -3.50 2.54
CA ILE A 442 -22.50 -4.73 1.95
C ILE A 442 -22.01 -4.45 0.55
N TYR A 443 -22.89 -3.86 -0.28
CA TYR A 443 -22.62 -3.57 -1.69
C TYR A 443 -22.22 -2.12 -1.96
N GLY A 444 -22.31 -1.24 -0.98
CA GLY A 444 -22.11 0.19 -1.21
C GLY A 444 -23.10 0.76 -2.20
N TYR A 445 -22.61 1.53 -3.16
CA TYR A 445 -23.42 2.04 -4.29
C TYR A 445 -23.57 1.01 -5.42
N GLY A 446 -23.08 -0.23 -5.22
CA GLY A 446 -23.20 -1.35 -6.16
C GLY A 446 -22.04 -1.46 -7.15
N ILE A 447 -22.25 -2.22 -8.22
CA ILE A 447 -21.28 -2.42 -9.29
C ILE A 447 -21.29 -1.20 -10.21
N PRO A 448 -20.16 -0.50 -10.42
CA PRO A 448 -20.10 0.69 -11.26
C PRO A 448 -20.18 0.34 -12.75
N ASP A 449 -20.81 1.22 -13.54
CA ASP A 449 -20.91 1.12 -14.98
C ASP A 449 -20.09 2.22 -15.67
N PHE A 450 -18.86 1.89 -16.05
CA PHE A 450 -17.95 2.83 -16.71
C PHE A 450 -18.40 3.20 -18.14
N GLY A 451 -19.09 2.30 -18.84
CA GLY A 451 -19.67 2.56 -20.15
C GLY A 451 -20.76 3.65 -20.08
N LYS A 452 -21.66 3.54 -19.10
CA LYS A 452 -22.72 4.53 -18.84
C LYS A 452 -22.14 5.91 -18.50
N ILE A 453 -21.07 5.97 -17.68
CA ILE A 453 -20.41 7.25 -17.38
C ILE A 453 -19.93 7.90 -18.68
N LEU A 454 -19.20 7.16 -19.51
CA LEU A 454 -18.66 7.67 -20.77
C LEU A 454 -19.76 8.20 -21.70
N GLU A 455 -20.88 7.47 -21.83
CA GLU A 455 -22.02 7.90 -22.65
C GLU A 455 -22.68 9.17 -22.12
N GLN A 456 -22.88 9.27 -20.79
CA GLN A 456 -23.52 10.43 -20.17
C GLN A 456 -22.65 11.69 -20.30
N GLU A 457 -21.33 11.59 -20.06
CA GLU A 457 -20.43 12.73 -20.18
C GLU A 457 -20.24 13.17 -21.64
N LYS A 458 -20.23 12.24 -22.61
CA LYS A 458 -20.25 12.60 -24.05
C LYS A 458 -21.50 13.38 -24.47
N LYS A 459 -22.68 13.10 -23.90
CA LYS A 459 -23.91 13.82 -24.19
C LYS A 459 -23.95 15.24 -23.60
N LYS A 460 -23.10 15.55 -22.61
CA LYS A 460 -23.01 16.89 -22.00
C LYS A 460 -22.08 17.83 -22.75
N ARG A 461 -21.18 17.26 -23.58
CA ARG A 461 -20.28 18.00 -24.50
C ARG A 461 -20.97 18.29 -25.83
#